data_aa311dd744a9d4da6b7d62b2d28a28cc
#
_entry.id   aa311dd744a9d4da6b7d62b2d28a28cc
#
_cell.length_a   1.000
_cell.length_b   1.000
_cell.length_c   1.000
_cell.angle_alpha   90.00
_cell.angle_beta   90.00
_cell.angle_gamma   90.00
#
_symmetry.space_group_name_H-M   'P 1'
#
loop_
_entity.id
_entity.type
_entity.pdbx_description
1 polymer ?
#
loop_
_entity_poly.entity_id
_entity_poly.type
_entity_poly.pdbx_seq_one_letter_code
_entity_poly.pdbx_strand_id
1 'polypeptide(L)'
;QPTFLVNSGTGFHLYYVLDQPIPLVPRVVPFLQEFKAMLTDYIWRDTVSTLEEVQHQGIYQPFRMPGTPTKLNGKTERSKIKDKYEAVAFVHNGEDGKPWLCSMDYLLGYAGVRGGKDRAEFIELMCTAGRTPIERAKKLWPEWYQARIVEGKAPGRWTCKRDLYDWWRGEVETKATDHHRYWCLNVLAAYAKKCGIPYEELE
;
A
#
# COMPACT_ATOMS: atom_id res chain seq x y z
N GLN A 1 -5.28 -11.82 -14.68
CA GLN A 1 -6.55 -11.39 -14.04
C GLN A 1 -6.26 -10.90 -12.63
N PRO A 2 -6.97 -9.86 -12.11
CA PRO A 2 -6.85 -9.44 -10.73
C PRO A 2 -7.51 -10.41 -9.76
N THR A 3 -7.07 -10.45 -8.52
CA THR A 3 -7.73 -11.21 -7.45
C THR A 3 -9.08 -10.59 -7.08
N PHE A 4 -9.11 -9.26 -6.97
CA PHE A 4 -10.34 -8.51 -6.70
C PHE A 4 -10.50 -7.37 -7.70
N LEU A 5 -11.73 -7.13 -8.08
CA LEU A 5 -12.16 -5.96 -8.82
C LEU A 5 -13.12 -5.17 -7.92
N VAL A 6 -12.78 -3.96 -7.53
CA VAL A 6 -13.63 -3.12 -6.70
C VAL A 6 -14.20 -1.97 -7.52
N ASN A 7 -15.52 -1.94 -7.67
CA ASN A 7 -16.22 -0.81 -8.23
C ASN A 7 -16.35 0.28 -7.16
N SER A 8 -15.65 1.39 -7.35
CA SER A 8 -15.64 2.53 -6.42
C SER A 8 -16.70 3.59 -6.73
N GLY A 9 -17.54 3.33 -7.74
CA GLY A 9 -18.61 4.22 -8.22
C GLY A 9 -18.20 5.07 -9.42
N THR A 10 -16.98 5.56 -9.50
CA THR A 10 -16.45 6.34 -10.63
C THR A 10 -15.38 5.62 -11.44
N GLY A 11 -14.98 4.43 -11.00
CA GLY A 11 -13.97 3.62 -11.64
C GLY A 11 -13.75 2.30 -10.91
N PHE A 12 -12.81 1.52 -11.42
CA PHE A 12 -12.45 0.23 -10.86
C PHE A 12 -11.08 0.26 -10.24
N HIS A 13 -10.94 -0.41 -9.09
CA HIS A 13 -9.64 -0.71 -8.49
C HIS A 13 -9.35 -2.18 -8.71
N LEU A 14 -8.18 -2.47 -9.26
CA LEU A 14 -7.71 -3.82 -9.51
C LEU A 14 -6.72 -4.21 -8.41
N TYR A 15 -7.00 -5.30 -7.71
CA TYR A 15 -6.15 -5.82 -6.66
C TYR A 15 -5.53 -7.13 -7.11
N TYR A 16 -4.22 -7.16 -7.16
CA TYR A 16 -3.42 -8.35 -7.41
C TYR A 16 -2.80 -8.78 -6.08
N VAL A 17 -3.40 -9.77 -5.45
CA VAL A 17 -2.85 -10.32 -4.20
C VAL A 17 -1.74 -11.29 -4.55
N LEU A 18 -0.57 -11.04 -3.99
CA LEU A 18 0.60 -11.87 -4.27
C LEU A 18 0.57 -13.15 -3.42
N ASP A 19 1.02 -14.25 -4.01
CA ASP A 19 1.21 -15.54 -3.34
C ASP A 19 2.32 -15.49 -2.29
N GLN A 20 3.29 -14.58 -2.46
CA GLN A 20 4.37 -14.32 -1.52
C GLN A 20 4.42 -12.84 -1.13
N PRO A 21 4.56 -12.52 0.17
CA PRO A 21 4.68 -11.15 0.61
C PRO A 21 6.03 -10.53 0.19
N ILE A 22 5.99 -9.27 -0.26
CA ILE A 22 7.18 -8.52 -0.59
C ILE A 22 7.46 -7.51 0.53
N PRO A 23 8.65 -7.51 1.15
CA PRO A 23 9.01 -6.52 2.15
C PRO A 23 9.13 -5.12 1.53
N LEU A 24 8.36 -4.16 2.01
CA LEU A 24 8.42 -2.77 1.55
C LEU A 24 9.56 -2.01 2.23
N VAL A 25 10.79 -2.42 1.93
CA VAL A 25 11.99 -1.71 2.40
C VAL A 25 12.40 -0.61 1.42
N PRO A 26 13.10 0.46 1.86
CA PRO A 26 13.39 1.62 1.02
C PRO A 26 14.03 1.30 -0.34
N ARG A 27 14.87 0.29 -0.41
CA ARG A 27 15.53 -0.12 -1.67
C ARG A 27 14.61 -0.84 -2.66
N VAL A 28 13.51 -1.43 -2.20
CA VAL A 28 12.55 -2.17 -3.04
C VAL A 28 11.43 -1.26 -3.54
N VAL A 29 11.08 -0.24 -2.76
CA VAL A 29 9.98 0.68 -3.07
C VAL A 29 10.08 1.30 -4.47
N PRO A 30 11.24 1.84 -4.92
CA PRO A 30 11.35 2.41 -6.27
C PRO A 30 11.04 1.41 -7.37
N PHE A 31 11.52 0.18 -7.26
CA PHE A 31 11.27 -0.89 -8.24
C PHE A 31 9.79 -1.29 -8.30
N LEU A 32 9.15 -1.41 -7.14
CA LEU A 32 7.71 -1.70 -7.09
C LEU A 32 6.88 -0.54 -7.65
N GLN A 33 7.32 0.69 -7.44
CA GLN A 33 6.67 1.87 -7.99
C GLN A 33 6.76 1.89 -9.52
N GLU A 34 7.94 1.63 -10.07
CA GLU A 34 8.17 1.52 -11.50
C GLU A 34 7.39 0.35 -12.11
N PHE A 35 7.48 -0.82 -11.48
CA PHE A 35 6.71 -1.99 -11.89
C PHE A 35 5.20 -1.70 -11.92
N LYS A 36 4.67 -1.04 -10.89
CA LYS A 36 3.25 -0.66 -10.84
C LYS A 36 2.88 0.29 -11.97
N ALA A 37 3.75 1.25 -12.30
CA ALA A 37 3.55 2.16 -13.43
C ALA A 37 3.48 1.38 -14.75
N MET A 38 4.44 0.50 -15.01
CA MET A 38 4.46 -0.35 -16.22
C MET A 38 3.23 -1.24 -16.33
N LEU A 39 2.79 -1.85 -15.22
CA LEU A 39 1.58 -2.66 -15.20
C LEU A 39 0.33 -1.81 -15.46
N THR A 40 0.29 -0.60 -14.93
CA THR A 40 -0.81 0.34 -15.18
C THR A 40 -0.85 0.73 -16.66
N ASP A 41 0.27 1.09 -17.26
CA ASP A 41 0.37 1.41 -18.70
C ASP A 41 -0.06 0.24 -19.58
N TYR A 42 0.31 -0.97 -19.18
CA TYR A 42 -0.10 -2.18 -19.91
C TYR A 42 -1.61 -2.41 -19.88
N ILE A 43 -2.26 -2.14 -18.72
CA ILE A 43 -3.70 -2.35 -18.54
C ILE A 43 -4.50 -1.19 -19.12
N TRP A 44 -3.94 0.02 -19.13
CA TRP A 44 -4.65 1.22 -19.55
C TRP A 44 -4.82 1.26 -21.06
N ARG A 45 -6.05 1.06 -21.51
CA ARG A 45 -6.43 1.04 -22.92
C ARG A 45 -7.80 1.69 -23.07
N ASP A 46 -8.14 2.08 -24.28
CA ASP A 46 -9.43 2.70 -24.64
C ASP A 46 -10.64 1.88 -24.21
N THR A 47 -10.48 0.56 -24.14
CA THR A 47 -11.53 -0.36 -23.67
C THR A 47 -11.67 -0.42 -22.14
N VAL A 48 -10.72 0.13 -21.40
CA VAL A 48 -10.68 0.08 -19.93
C VAL A 48 -11.00 1.43 -19.30
N SER A 49 -10.61 2.52 -19.99
CA SER A 49 -10.82 3.88 -19.49
C SER A 49 -11.21 4.82 -20.60
N THR A 50 -12.07 5.78 -20.30
CA THR A 50 -12.39 6.92 -21.17
C THR A 50 -11.45 8.11 -20.95
N LEU A 51 -10.52 8.01 -20.02
CA LEU A 51 -9.51 9.02 -19.78
C LEU A 51 -8.33 8.79 -20.71
N GLU A 52 -7.90 9.82 -21.42
CA GLU A 52 -6.76 9.76 -22.34
C GLU A 52 -5.44 9.58 -21.59
N GLU A 53 -5.30 10.24 -20.44
CA GLU A 53 -4.08 10.19 -19.63
C GLU A 53 -4.12 9.04 -18.63
N VAL A 54 -3.02 8.28 -18.59
CA VAL A 54 -2.82 7.21 -17.62
C VAL A 54 -2.67 7.78 -16.21
N GLN A 55 -3.46 7.28 -15.27
CA GLN A 55 -3.40 7.70 -13.88
C GLN A 55 -2.46 6.79 -13.07
N HIS A 56 -1.19 7.14 -13.01
CA HIS A 56 -0.24 6.45 -12.14
C HIS A 56 -0.46 6.81 -10.67
N GLN A 57 -0.52 5.79 -9.85
CA GLN A 57 -0.72 5.93 -8.40
C GLN A 57 0.43 5.28 -7.64
N GLY A 58 0.85 5.91 -6.55
CA GLY A 58 1.89 5.38 -5.68
C GLY A 58 1.53 4.02 -5.06
N ILE A 59 2.53 3.24 -4.67
CA ILE A 59 2.31 1.92 -4.04
C ILE A 59 1.62 2.03 -2.66
N TYR A 60 1.70 3.17 -2.02
CA TYR A 60 1.04 3.47 -0.75
C TYR A 60 -0.33 4.14 -0.92
N GLN A 61 -0.85 4.16 -2.15
CA GLN A 61 -2.14 4.77 -2.43
C GLN A 61 -3.27 4.04 -1.70
N PRO A 62 -4.06 4.73 -0.87
CA PRO A 62 -5.25 4.14 -0.27
C PRO A 62 -6.36 4.00 -1.29
N PHE A 63 -7.10 2.93 -1.17
CA PHE A 63 -8.27 2.64 -1.99
C PHE A 63 -9.51 2.54 -1.13
N ARG A 64 -10.65 2.80 -1.77
CA ARG A 64 -11.95 2.69 -1.12
C ARG A 64 -12.26 1.23 -0.80
N MET A 65 -12.65 1.00 0.45
CA MET A 65 -13.05 -0.34 0.88
C MET A 65 -14.46 -0.70 0.39
N PRO A 66 -14.70 -1.96 0.03
CA PRO A 66 -16.04 -2.47 -0.21
C PRO A 66 -16.98 -2.19 0.97
N GLY A 67 -18.26 -1.93 0.68
CA GLY A 67 -19.25 -1.57 1.69
C GLY A 67 -19.22 -0.10 2.14
N THR A 68 -18.24 0.71 1.67
CA THR A 68 -18.21 2.13 1.99
C THR A 68 -18.91 2.98 0.94
N PRO A 69 -19.48 4.15 1.31
CA PRO A 69 -20.14 5.04 0.36
C PRO A 69 -19.20 5.49 -0.77
N THR A 70 -19.70 5.49 -1.99
CA THR A 70 -18.92 5.93 -3.16
C THR A 70 -18.86 7.45 -3.27
N LYS A 71 -17.95 7.96 -4.13
CA LYS A 71 -17.86 9.40 -4.45
C LYS A 71 -19.09 9.95 -5.18
N LEU A 72 -19.95 9.09 -5.69
CA LEU A 72 -21.20 9.49 -6.34
C LEU A 72 -22.22 10.03 -5.34
N ASN A 73 -22.09 9.66 -4.07
CA ASN A 73 -22.96 10.17 -3.02
C ASN A 73 -22.72 11.68 -2.83
N GLY A 74 -23.70 12.49 -3.16
CA GLY A 74 -23.67 13.95 -2.98
C GLY A 74 -23.24 14.78 -4.19
N LYS A 75 -22.84 14.20 -5.33
CA LYS A 75 -22.29 14.95 -6.49
C LYS A 75 -23.11 14.89 -7.78
N THR A 76 -24.14 14.07 -7.88
CA THR A 76 -24.94 13.93 -9.10
C THR A 76 -26.43 13.96 -8.79
N GLU A 77 -27.26 14.24 -9.80
CA GLU A 77 -28.72 14.10 -9.68
C GLU A 77 -29.15 12.71 -9.18
N ARG A 78 -28.38 11.66 -9.52
CA ARG A 78 -28.55 10.31 -9.00
C ARG A 78 -28.29 10.21 -7.49
N SER A 79 -27.54 11.15 -6.90
CA SER A 79 -27.29 11.19 -5.45
C SER A 79 -28.51 11.65 -4.64
N LYS A 80 -29.54 12.21 -5.31
CA LYS A 80 -30.82 12.51 -4.69
C LYS A 80 -31.69 11.26 -4.49
N ILE A 81 -31.29 10.13 -5.11
CA ILE A 81 -31.89 8.82 -4.84
C ILE A 81 -31.44 8.41 -3.45
N LYS A 82 -32.39 8.03 -2.60
CA LYS A 82 -32.16 7.66 -1.18
C LYS A 82 -31.19 6.47 -0.97
N ASP A 83 -30.88 5.72 -2.03
CA ASP A 83 -30.01 4.57 -1.98
C ASP A 83 -28.55 5.03 -2.03
N LYS A 84 -27.84 4.77 -0.95
CA LYS A 84 -26.39 5.01 -0.87
C LYS A 84 -25.68 4.04 -1.80
N TYR A 85 -25.01 4.55 -2.82
CA TYR A 85 -24.14 3.73 -3.65
C TYR A 85 -22.92 3.32 -2.83
N GLU A 86 -22.76 2.03 -2.64
CA GLU A 86 -21.62 1.44 -1.93
C GLU A 86 -20.60 0.87 -2.92
N ALA A 87 -19.35 0.85 -2.51
CA ALA A 87 -18.29 0.18 -3.25
C ALA A 87 -18.50 -1.33 -3.16
N VAL A 88 -18.47 -2.01 -4.31
CA VAL A 88 -18.70 -3.46 -4.41
C VAL A 88 -17.44 -4.14 -4.91
N ALA A 89 -17.08 -5.24 -4.25
CA ALA A 89 -15.98 -6.10 -4.66
C ALA A 89 -16.49 -7.35 -5.39
N PHE A 90 -15.81 -7.67 -6.47
CA PHE A 90 -15.92 -8.94 -7.18
C PHE A 90 -14.66 -9.74 -6.94
N VAL A 91 -14.79 -10.98 -6.55
CA VAL A 91 -13.68 -11.89 -6.26
C VAL A 91 -13.47 -12.81 -7.44
N HIS A 92 -12.26 -12.92 -7.91
CA HIS A 92 -11.86 -13.97 -8.84
C HIS A 92 -11.32 -15.16 -8.05
N ASN A 93 -12.00 -16.28 -8.13
CA ASN A 93 -11.60 -17.52 -7.48
C ASN A 93 -10.83 -18.41 -8.46
N GLY A 94 -9.84 -19.11 -7.94
CA GLY A 94 -9.17 -20.19 -8.61
C GLY A 94 -10.04 -21.46 -8.71
N GLU A 95 -9.51 -22.50 -9.29
CA GLU A 95 -10.19 -23.80 -9.45
C GLU A 95 -10.54 -24.46 -8.10
N ASP A 96 -9.81 -24.12 -7.04
CA ASP A 96 -10.05 -24.59 -5.66
C ASP A 96 -11.15 -23.79 -4.92
N GLY A 97 -11.79 -22.84 -5.58
CA GLY A 97 -12.82 -21.98 -5.01
C GLY A 97 -12.29 -20.87 -4.09
N LYS A 98 -10.97 -20.77 -3.89
CA LYS A 98 -10.35 -19.70 -3.10
C LYS A 98 -9.97 -18.51 -3.98
N PRO A 99 -9.81 -17.30 -3.40
CA PRO A 99 -9.31 -16.16 -4.14
C PRO A 99 -7.99 -16.47 -4.86
N TRP A 100 -7.96 -16.18 -6.15
CA TRP A 100 -6.79 -16.43 -6.97
C TRP A 100 -5.62 -15.52 -6.54
N LEU A 101 -4.44 -16.12 -6.37
CA LEU A 101 -3.22 -15.40 -6.00
C LEU A 101 -2.30 -15.30 -7.20
N CYS A 102 -1.61 -14.16 -7.33
CA CYS A 102 -0.68 -13.90 -8.41
C CYS A 102 0.75 -14.17 -7.95
N SER A 103 1.54 -14.85 -8.76
CA SER A 103 2.99 -14.79 -8.56
C SER A 103 3.54 -13.46 -9.10
N MET A 104 4.60 -12.96 -8.50
CA MET A 104 5.28 -11.77 -9.01
C MET A 104 5.86 -12.01 -10.40
N ASP A 105 6.32 -13.22 -10.68
CA ASP A 105 6.83 -13.63 -11.98
C ASP A 105 5.77 -13.53 -13.09
N TYR A 106 4.55 -13.95 -12.79
CA TYR A 106 3.41 -13.81 -13.68
C TYR A 106 3.12 -12.34 -14.00
N LEU A 107 3.10 -11.47 -12.98
CA LEU A 107 2.84 -10.05 -13.17
C LEU A 107 3.96 -9.34 -13.94
N LEU A 108 5.22 -9.71 -13.72
CA LEU A 108 6.35 -9.18 -14.49
C LEU A 108 6.24 -9.54 -15.98
N GLY A 109 5.77 -10.75 -16.28
CA GLY A 109 5.48 -11.16 -17.66
C GLY A 109 4.42 -10.28 -18.33
N TYR A 110 3.40 -9.88 -17.60
CA TYR A 110 2.34 -8.97 -18.07
C TYR A 110 2.85 -7.54 -18.29
N ALA A 111 3.64 -7.01 -17.38
CA ALA A 111 4.19 -5.66 -17.48
C ALA A 111 5.25 -5.52 -18.61
N GLY A 112 5.47 -6.58 -19.38
CA GLY A 112 6.43 -6.54 -20.50
C GLY A 112 7.89 -6.71 -20.09
N VAL A 113 8.16 -6.99 -18.82
CA VAL A 113 9.49 -7.37 -18.33
C VAL A 113 9.77 -8.80 -18.81
N ARG A 114 10.07 -8.91 -20.09
CA ARG A 114 10.44 -10.17 -20.72
C ARG A 114 11.88 -10.44 -20.39
N GLY A 115 12.15 -11.48 -19.65
CA GLY A 115 13.45 -12.08 -19.37
C GLY A 115 14.70 -11.21 -19.65
N GLY A 116 15.71 -11.33 -18.87
CA GLY A 116 16.92 -10.56 -19.01
C GLY A 116 17.49 -10.14 -17.67
N LYS A 117 18.52 -9.31 -17.71
CA LYS A 117 19.25 -8.83 -16.54
C LYS A 117 18.31 -8.10 -15.56
N ASP A 118 17.42 -7.28 -16.08
CA ASP A 118 16.51 -6.45 -15.26
C ASP A 118 15.52 -7.30 -14.47
N ARG A 119 15.01 -8.39 -15.08
CA ARG A 119 14.13 -9.32 -14.37
C ARG A 119 14.86 -10.11 -13.30
N ALA A 120 16.07 -10.60 -13.61
CA ALA A 120 16.90 -11.33 -12.66
C ALA A 120 17.30 -10.41 -11.49
N GLU A 121 17.70 -9.18 -11.77
CA GLU A 121 18.04 -8.17 -10.78
C GLU A 121 16.84 -7.83 -9.88
N PHE A 122 15.66 -7.68 -10.47
CA PHE A 122 14.44 -7.42 -9.72
C PHE A 122 14.07 -8.60 -8.79
N ILE A 123 14.13 -9.83 -9.30
CA ILE A 123 13.85 -11.04 -8.50
C ILE A 123 14.89 -11.20 -7.40
N GLU A 124 16.18 -10.99 -7.70
CA GLU A 124 17.24 -11.02 -6.72
C GLU A 124 17.04 -9.97 -5.63
N LEU A 125 16.71 -8.73 -6.01
CA LEU A 125 16.41 -7.66 -5.08
C LEU A 125 15.24 -8.02 -4.15
N MET A 126 14.17 -8.61 -4.68
CA MET A 126 13.02 -9.02 -3.89
C MET A 126 13.35 -10.18 -2.94
N CYS A 127 14.08 -11.19 -3.42
CA CYS A 127 14.49 -12.32 -2.61
C CYS A 127 15.44 -11.91 -1.48
N THR A 128 16.28 -10.89 -1.72
CA THR A 128 17.25 -10.38 -0.73
C THR A 128 16.71 -9.19 0.06
N ALA A 129 15.60 -8.61 -0.35
CA ALA A 129 15.03 -7.43 0.28
C ALA A 129 14.68 -7.68 1.76
N GLY A 130 15.22 -6.86 2.63
CA GLY A 130 15.01 -6.96 4.08
C GLY A 130 15.81 -8.05 4.79
N ARG A 131 16.52 -8.90 4.06
CA ARG A 131 17.37 -9.94 4.64
C ARG A 131 18.84 -9.67 4.31
N THR A 132 19.46 -8.76 5.05
CA THR A 132 20.92 -8.75 5.07
C THR A 132 21.36 -10.04 5.78
N PRO A 133 22.13 -10.94 5.09
CA PRO A 133 22.65 -12.13 5.73
C PRO A 133 23.32 -11.78 7.05
N ILE A 134 23.11 -12.58 8.09
CA ILE A 134 23.55 -12.27 9.45
C ILE A 134 25.06 -11.98 9.51
N GLU A 135 25.85 -12.70 8.72
CA GLU A 135 27.31 -12.49 8.63
C GLU A 135 27.66 -11.13 8.03
N ARG A 136 26.88 -10.68 7.06
CA ARG A 136 27.06 -9.34 6.49
C ARG A 136 26.59 -8.26 7.45
N ALA A 137 25.47 -8.47 8.13
CA ALA A 137 24.96 -7.56 9.16
C ALA A 137 25.96 -7.39 10.31
N LYS A 138 26.62 -8.48 10.74
CA LYS A 138 27.68 -8.46 11.74
C LYS A 138 28.86 -7.56 11.35
N LYS A 139 29.24 -7.58 10.06
CA LYS A 139 30.33 -6.74 9.53
C LYS A 139 29.93 -5.28 9.37
N LEU A 140 28.71 -5.03 8.87
CA LEU A 140 28.22 -3.68 8.59
C LEU A 140 27.77 -2.92 9.84
N TRP A 141 27.20 -3.64 10.80
CA TRP A 141 26.60 -3.06 12.01
C TRP A 141 26.98 -3.89 13.26
N PRO A 142 28.26 -3.89 13.66
CA PRO A 142 28.75 -4.73 14.77
C PRO A 142 28.06 -4.41 16.10
N GLU A 143 27.79 -3.14 16.39
CA GLU A 143 27.07 -2.73 17.62
C GLU A 143 25.63 -3.24 17.64
N TRP A 144 24.93 -3.14 16.48
CA TRP A 144 23.61 -3.69 16.33
C TRP A 144 23.60 -5.20 16.52
N TYR A 145 24.56 -5.91 15.89
CA TYR A 145 24.69 -7.35 16.01
C TYR A 145 24.93 -7.78 17.46
N GLN A 146 25.86 -7.11 18.15
CA GLN A 146 26.14 -7.36 19.55
C GLN A 146 24.88 -7.18 20.42
N ALA A 147 24.22 -6.03 20.30
CA ALA A 147 23.05 -5.72 21.12
C ALA A 147 21.83 -6.63 20.81
N ARG A 148 21.58 -6.99 19.55
CA ARG A 148 20.36 -7.69 19.13
C ARG A 148 20.49 -9.20 19.13
N ILE A 149 21.62 -9.69 18.66
CA ILE A 149 21.84 -11.12 18.41
C ILE A 149 22.56 -11.77 19.59
N VAL A 150 23.60 -11.12 20.11
CA VAL A 150 24.40 -11.68 21.20
C VAL A 150 23.76 -11.43 22.56
N GLU A 151 23.36 -10.19 22.81
CA GLU A 151 22.79 -9.77 24.11
C GLU A 151 21.26 -9.89 24.20
N GLY A 152 20.60 -10.15 23.09
CA GLY A 152 19.13 -10.30 23.02
C GLY A 152 18.35 -9.05 23.41
N LYS A 153 18.99 -7.87 23.39
CA LYS A 153 18.31 -6.61 23.74
C LYS A 153 17.18 -6.32 22.77
N ALA A 154 15.98 -6.09 23.30
CA ALA A 154 14.84 -5.66 22.52
C ALA A 154 15.13 -4.31 21.80
N PRO A 155 14.50 -4.06 20.61
CA PRO A 155 14.54 -2.75 19.99
C PRO A 155 14.14 -1.67 20.98
N GLY A 156 14.94 -0.61 21.09
CA GLY A 156 14.56 0.56 21.86
C GLY A 156 13.22 1.06 21.34
N ARG A 157 12.23 1.23 22.22
CA ARG A 157 10.99 1.89 21.84
C ARG A 157 11.30 3.36 21.60
N TRP A 158 11.10 3.81 20.37
CA TRP A 158 11.01 5.23 20.12
C TRP A 158 9.63 5.70 20.60
N THR A 159 9.59 6.37 21.75
CA THR A 159 8.38 6.96 22.31
C THR A 159 8.36 8.45 22.02
N CYS A 160 7.18 8.98 21.70
CA CYS A 160 6.93 10.42 21.65
C CYS A 160 6.24 10.87 22.94
N LYS A 161 6.44 12.11 23.32
CA LYS A 161 5.67 12.73 24.40
C LYS A 161 4.23 12.96 23.94
N ARG A 162 3.28 12.80 24.85
CA ARG A 162 1.85 13.07 24.62
C ARG A 162 1.62 14.47 24.07
N ASP A 163 2.31 15.47 24.60
CA ASP A 163 2.21 16.86 24.18
C ASP A 163 2.46 17.07 22.70
N LEU A 164 3.37 16.30 22.11
CA LEU A 164 3.65 16.34 20.68
C LEU A 164 2.48 15.79 19.85
N TYR A 165 1.84 14.74 20.33
CA TYR A 165 0.64 14.20 19.67
C TYR A 165 -0.52 15.22 19.73
N ASP A 166 -0.78 15.78 20.91
CA ASP A 166 -1.86 16.75 21.12
C ASP A 166 -1.63 18.03 20.29
N TRP A 167 -0.38 18.49 20.20
CA TRP A 167 -0.01 19.60 19.33
C TRP A 167 -0.29 19.30 17.85
N TRP A 168 0.16 18.13 17.35
CA TRP A 168 -0.09 17.71 15.97
C TRP A 168 -1.58 17.55 15.67
N ARG A 169 -2.34 17.02 16.61
CA ARG A 169 -3.79 16.92 16.47
C ARG A 169 -4.42 18.29 16.28
N GLY A 170 -4.08 19.25 17.11
CA GLY A 170 -4.57 20.63 16.99
C GLY A 170 -4.16 21.31 15.67
N GLU A 171 -2.93 21.07 15.19
CA GLU A 171 -2.48 21.57 13.89
C GLU A 171 -3.29 20.95 12.72
N VAL A 172 -3.57 19.67 12.78
CA VAL A 172 -4.38 18.98 11.75
C VAL A 172 -5.82 19.48 11.76
N GLU A 173 -6.44 19.62 12.93
CA GLU A 173 -7.80 20.14 13.06
C GLU A 173 -7.97 21.55 12.49
N THR A 174 -6.97 22.39 12.68
CA THR A 174 -7.04 23.82 12.33
C THR A 174 -6.48 24.16 10.95
N LYS A 175 -5.50 23.39 10.44
CA LYS A 175 -4.71 23.75 9.25
C LYS A 175 -4.77 22.72 8.11
N ALA A 176 -5.30 21.52 8.35
CA ALA A 176 -5.37 20.52 7.28
C ALA A 176 -6.39 20.93 6.22
N THR A 177 -5.89 21.13 4.99
CA THR A 177 -6.70 21.44 3.81
C THR A 177 -7.10 20.18 3.06
N ASP A 178 -7.95 20.32 2.06
CA ASP A 178 -8.29 19.22 1.15
C ASP A 178 -7.02 18.63 0.51
N HIS A 179 -7.07 17.35 0.22
CA HIS A 179 -6.00 16.50 -0.32
C HIS A 179 -4.90 16.05 0.66
N HIS A 180 -4.80 16.59 1.88
CA HIS A 180 -3.79 16.20 2.87
C HIS A 180 -4.31 15.27 3.97
N ARG A 181 -5.62 15.01 4.03
CA ARG A 181 -6.28 14.26 5.11
C ARG A 181 -5.64 12.89 5.38
N TYR A 182 -5.37 12.13 4.33
CA TYR A 182 -4.79 10.80 4.49
C TYR A 182 -3.39 10.84 5.10
N TRP A 183 -2.54 11.77 4.63
CA TRP A 183 -1.21 11.96 5.18
C TRP A 183 -1.27 12.37 6.66
N CYS A 184 -2.14 13.31 6.99
CA CYS A 184 -2.36 13.78 8.35
C CYS A 184 -2.80 12.64 9.28
N LEU A 185 -3.77 11.82 8.87
CA LEU A 185 -4.25 10.69 9.64
C LEU A 185 -3.15 9.64 9.87
N ASN A 186 -2.34 9.32 8.85
CA ASN A 186 -1.23 8.40 9.02
C ASN A 186 -0.18 8.92 9.99
N VAL A 187 0.14 10.21 9.93
CA VAL A 187 1.09 10.83 10.87
C VAL A 187 0.54 10.78 12.29
N LEU A 188 -0.71 11.18 12.49
CA LEU A 188 -1.37 11.13 13.82
C LEU A 188 -1.43 9.71 14.37
N ALA A 189 -1.81 8.72 13.56
CA ALA A 189 -1.84 7.32 13.97
C ALA A 189 -0.45 6.81 14.40
N ALA A 190 0.60 7.19 13.67
CA ALA A 190 1.98 6.85 14.02
C ALA A 190 2.42 7.49 15.34
N TYR A 191 2.09 8.75 15.57
CA TYR A 191 2.37 9.43 16.85
C TYR A 191 1.54 8.87 18.00
N ALA A 192 0.25 8.63 17.79
CA ALA A 192 -0.63 8.00 18.75
C ALA A 192 -0.07 6.66 19.27
N LYS A 193 0.31 5.78 18.35
CA LYS A 193 0.95 4.52 18.71
C LYS A 193 2.25 4.69 19.51
N LYS A 194 3.06 5.70 19.17
CA LYS A 194 4.32 5.99 19.88
C LYS A 194 4.10 6.61 21.25
N CYS A 195 3.01 7.36 21.43
CA CYS A 195 2.60 7.94 22.71
C CYS A 195 1.82 6.95 23.58
N GLY A 196 1.41 5.79 23.04
CA GLY A 196 0.59 4.83 23.75
C GLY A 196 -0.85 5.29 23.95
N ILE A 197 -1.39 6.09 23.02
CA ILE A 197 -2.79 6.53 23.03
C ILE A 197 -3.67 5.29 22.86
N PRO A 198 -4.69 5.08 23.71
CA PRO A 198 -5.62 3.98 23.56
C PRO A 198 -6.52 4.17 22.33
N TYR A 199 -7.01 3.06 21.78
CA TYR A 199 -7.80 3.07 20.54
C TYR A 199 -9.09 3.89 20.70
N GLU A 200 -9.71 3.80 21.85
CA GLU A 200 -10.97 4.48 22.20
C GLU A 200 -10.86 6.02 22.17
N GLU A 201 -9.64 6.53 22.23
CA GLU A 201 -9.38 7.98 22.11
C GLU A 201 -9.14 8.40 20.65
N LEU A 202 -8.96 7.44 19.73
CA LEU A 202 -8.68 7.71 18.32
C LEU A 202 -9.94 7.68 17.43
N GLU A 203 -11.04 7.18 17.93
CA GLU A 203 -12.34 7.19 17.26
C GLU A 203 -13.00 8.59 17.38
#